data_1c1c1be0abd8b795267559713b87c251
#
_entry.id   1c1c1be0abd8b795267559713b87c251
#
_cell.length_a   1.000
_cell.length_b   1.000
_cell.length_c   1.000
_cell.angle_alpha   90.00
_cell.angle_beta   90.00
_cell.angle_gamma   90.00
#
_symmetry.space_group_name_H-M   'P 1'
#
loop_
_entity.id
_entity.type
_entity.pdbx_description
1 polymer ?
#
loop_
_entity_poly.entity_id
_entity_poly.type
_entity_poly.pdbx_seq_one_letter_code
_entity_poly.pdbx_strand_id
1 'polypeptide(L)'
;MDAALLLVAGNEACPQPQTSEHLAAVEIMRLENIIILQNKVDLVKPDAALAQHDQIKKFVAGTVADSAPIIPISAVLKYNMDVVCEYIVRKIPLPIRDFTSDPQLIVIRSFDVNRPGQDVENLQGGVAGGSILRGVIKVGDEIEVRFVQLGESQISVTDTNGLHFYFNVNSKYVRRELRDLSDE
;
A
#
# COMPACT_ATOMS: atom_id res chain seq x y z
N MET A 1 -2.25 -1.11 -5.84
CA MET A 1 -2.09 -2.51 -5.36
C MET A 1 -2.68 -3.41 -6.41
N ASP A 2 -2.02 -4.52 -6.72
CA ASP A 2 -2.40 -5.40 -7.84
C ASP A 2 -2.97 -6.74 -7.33
N ALA A 3 -2.68 -7.07 -6.07
CA ALA A 3 -3.18 -8.26 -5.39
C ALA A 3 -3.16 -8.07 -3.87
N ALA A 4 -3.85 -8.95 -3.14
CA ALA A 4 -3.82 -8.99 -1.69
C ALA A 4 -3.66 -10.42 -1.17
N LEU A 5 -2.87 -10.57 -0.11
CA LEU A 5 -2.79 -11.78 0.69
C LEU A 5 -3.51 -11.51 2.03
N LEU A 6 -4.66 -12.15 2.24
CA LEU A 6 -5.44 -12.01 3.46
C LEU A 6 -5.01 -13.11 4.45
N LEU A 7 -4.37 -12.74 5.55
CA LEU A 7 -3.95 -13.68 6.58
C LEU A 7 -5.01 -13.83 7.66
N VAL A 8 -5.34 -15.09 7.97
CA VAL A 8 -6.24 -15.48 9.06
C VAL A 8 -5.49 -16.42 10.00
N ALA A 9 -5.49 -16.14 11.29
CA ALA A 9 -4.82 -16.99 12.28
C ALA A 9 -5.69 -18.23 12.58
N GLY A 10 -5.11 -19.42 12.41
CA GLY A 10 -5.79 -20.71 12.60
C GLY A 10 -6.19 -21.01 14.05
N ASN A 11 -5.52 -20.39 15.00
CA ASN A 11 -5.77 -20.56 16.44
C ASN A 11 -6.79 -19.56 17.01
N GLU A 12 -7.39 -18.72 16.17
CA GLU A 12 -8.32 -17.66 16.59
C GLU A 12 -9.68 -17.85 15.89
N ALA A 13 -10.74 -17.32 16.50
CA ALA A 13 -12.06 -17.35 15.87
C ALA A 13 -12.07 -16.47 14.59
N CYS A 14 -12.70 -16.93 13.53
CA CYS A 14 -12.89 -16.19 12.29
C CYS A 14 -14.36 -15.76 12.16
N PRO A 15 -14.64 -14.49 11.81
CA PRO A 15 -13.69 -13.39 11.55
C PRO A 15 -13.22 -12.67 12.81
N GLN A 16 -11.99 -12.19 12.82
CA GLN A 16 -11.54 -11.17 13.76
C GLN A 16 -11.95 -9.77 13.24
N PRO A 17 -12.16 -8.76 14.12
CA PRO A 17 -12.54 -7.40 13.71
C PRO A 17 -11.59 -6.81 12.67
N GLN A 18 -10.27 -6.94 12.89
CA GLN A 18 -9.25 -6.45 11.95
C GLN A 18 -9.33 -7.16 10.59
N THR A 19 -9.60 -8.47 10.58
CA THR A 19 -9.75 -9.23 9.33
C THR A 19 -10.95 -8.73 8.51
N SER A 20 -12.04 -8.37 9.20
CA SER A 20 -13.24 -7.80 8.57
C SER A 20 -12.94 -6.41 7.98
N GLU A 21 -12.22 -5.57 8.71
CA GLU A 21 -11.78 -4.25 8.22
C GLU A 21 -10.88 -4.37 6.99
N HIS A 22 -9.93 -5.29 7.01
CA HIS A 22 -9.04 -5.54 5.89
C HIS A 22 -9.80 -6.05 4.67
N LEU A 23 -10.76 -6.97 4.84
CA LEU A 23 -11.58 -7.45 3.74
C LEU A 23 -12.43 -6.32 3.15
N ALA A 24 -13.04 -5.48 4.00
CA ALA A 24 -13.80 -4.30 3.55
C ALA A 24 -12.91 -3.32 2.76
N ALA A 25 -11.68 -3.08 3.21
CA ALA A 25 -10.73 -2.23 2.47
C ALA A 25 -10.38 -2.81 1.09
N VAL A 26 -10.15 -4.12 1.00
CA VAL A 26 -9.89 -4.84 -0.25
C VAL A 26 -11.10 -4.77 -1.20
N GLU A 27 -12.30 -4.84 -0.65
CA GLU A 27 -13.56 -4.72 -1.40
C GLU A 27 -13.76 -3.30 -1.95
N ILE A 28 -13.53 -2.27 -1.13
CA ILE A 28 -13.57 -0.86 -1.56
C ILE A 28 -12.58 -0.60 -2.70
N MET A 29 -11.38 -1.16 -2.61
CA MET A 29 -10.35 -1.06 -3.64
C MET A 29 -10.62 -1.94 -4.87
N ARG A 30 -11.62 -2.80 -4.84
CA ARG A 30 -12.00 -3.75 -5.91
C ARG A 30 -10.82 -4.60 -6.39
N LEU A 31 -10.05 -5.14 -5.44
CA LEU A 31 -8.93 -6.03 -5.78
C LEU A 31 -9.46 -7.40 -6.18
N GLU A 32 -9.19 -7.80 -7.42
CA GLU A 32 -9.68 -9.07 -7.97
C GLU A 32 -8.76 -10.25 -7.61
N ASN A 33 -7.47 -9.99 -7.39
CA ASN A 33 -6.48 -11.05 -7.14
C ASN A 33 -6.24 -11.18 -5.63
N ILE A 34 -6.98 -12.08 -4.98
CA ILE A 34 -6.89 -12.32 -3.55
C ILE A 34 -6.50 -13.77 -3.30
N ILE A 35 -5.60 -13.99 -2.34
CA ILE A 35 -5.26 -15.31 -1.81
C ILE A 35 -5.44 -15.24 -0.29
N ILE A 36 -6.16 -16.19 0.28
CA ILE A 36 -6.38 -16.27 1.72
C ILE A 36 -5.41 -17.29 2.31
N LEU A 37 -4.69 -16.89 3.33
CA LEU A 37 -3.70 -17.71 4.03
C LEU A 37 -4.21 -18.03 5.43
N GLN A 38 -4.56 -19.29 5.67
CA GLN A 38 -4.88 -19.80 7.01
C GLN A 38 -3.57 -20.16 7.72
N ASN A 39 -3.03 -19.21 8.50
CA ASN A 39 -1.72 -19.34 9.14
C ASN A 39 -1.83 -19.96 10.54
N LYS A 40 -0.70 -20.41 11.10
CA LYS A 40 -0.57 -21.04 12.43
C LYS A 40 -1.32 -22.37 12.55
N VAL A 41 -1.42 -23.12 11.44
CA VAL A 41 -2.11 -24.44 11.49
C VAL A 41 -1.39 -25.47 12.35
N ASP A 42 -0.12 -25.23 12.68
CA ASP A 42 0.69 -26.03 13.59
C ASP A 42 0.20 -25.96 15.05
N LEU A 43 -0.54 -24.92 15.43
CA LEU A 43 -1.06 -24.72 16.79
C LEU A 43 -2.43 -25.35 17.02
N VAL A 44 -3.08 -25.89 15.99
CA VAL A 44 -4.44 -26.41 16.07
C VAL A 44 -4.53 -27.86 15.61
N LYS A 45 -5.54 -28.58 16.09
CA LYS A 45 -5.83 -29.94 15.62
C LYS A 45 -6.40 -29.89 14.19
N PRO A 46 -6.19 -30.94 13.36
CA PRO A 46 -6.68 -30.97 11.98
C PRO A 46 -8.18 -30.70 11.86
N ASP A 47 -9.00 -31.27 12.74
CA ASP A 47 -10.47 -31.07 12.73
C ASP A 47 -10.86 -29.60 12.98
N ALA A 48 -10.14 -28.93 13.90
CA ALA A 48 -10.35 -27.51 14.19
C ALA A 48 -9.91 -26.63 13.02
N ALA A 49 -8.83 -26.98 12.33
CA ALA A 49 -8.38 -26.28 11.14
C ALA A 49 -9.40 -26.39 9.99
N LEU A 50 -9.99 -27.59 9.79
CA LEU A 50 -11.05 -27.80 8.80
C LEU A 50 -12.32 -27.01 9.15
N ALA A 51 -12.75 -27.03 10.41
CA ALA A 51 -13.90 -26.25 10.85
C ALA A 51 -13.71 -24.75 10.64
N GLN A 52 -12.50 -24.24 10.93
CA GLN A 52 -12.19 -22.84 10.68
C GLN A 52 -12.13 -22.51 9.17
N HIS A 53 -11.61 -23.41 8.34
CA HIS A 53 -11.65 -23.26 6.88
C HIS A 53 -13.08 -23.04 6.38
N ASP A 54 -14.06 -23.78 6.92
CA ASP A 54 -15.48 -23.59 6.58
C ASP A 54 -16.03 -22.25 7.10
N GLN A 55 -15.54 -21.77 8.24
CA GLN A 55 -15.87 -20.44 8.75
C GLN A 55 -15.31 -19.35 7.84
N ILE A 56 -14.07 -19.48 7.36
CA ILE A 56 -13.47 -18.55 6.41
C ILE A 56 -14.29 -18.49 5.12
N LYS A 57 -14.70 -19.65 4.56
CA LYS A 57 -15.56 -19.71 3.38
C LYS A 57 -16.86 -18.96 3.57
N LYS A 58 -17.52 -19.15 4.71
CA LYS A 58 -18.77 -18.44 5.05
C LYS A 58 -18.55 -16.95 5.21
N PHE A 59 -17.41 -16.55 5.76
CA PHE A 59 -17.07 -15.15 5.98
C PHE A 59 -16.85 -14.39 4.68
N VAL A 60 -16.17 -14.99 3.71
CA VAL A 60 -15.88 -14.34 2.43
C VAL A 60 -16.99 -14.50 1.38
N ALA A 61 -18.00 -15.32 1.66
CA ALA A 61 -19.11 -15.55 0.74
C ALA A 61 -19.82 -14.24 0.36
N GLY A 62 -20.01 -14.01 -0.94
CA GLY A 62 -20.64 -12.80 -1.48
C GLY A 62 -19.75 -11.56 -1.49
N THR A 63 -18.47 -11.67 -1.17
CA THR A 63 -17.48 -10.59 -1.28
C THR A 63 -16.57 -10.80 -2.50
N VAL A 64 -15.68 -9.82 -2.77
CA VAL A 64 -14.65 -9.96 -3.83
C VAL A 64 -13.71 -11.15 -3.60
N ALA A 65 -13.64 -11.69 -2.39
CA ALA A 65 -12.81 -12.84 -2.02
C ALA A 65 -13.54 -14.18 -2.08
N ASP A 66 -14.79 -14.28 -2.53
CA ASP A 66 -15.60 -15.50 -2.54
C ASP A 66 -14.91 -16.64 -3.31
N SER A 67 -14.29 -16.33 -4.45
CA SER A 67 -13.56 -17.30 -5.28
C SER A 67 -12.07 -17.44 -4.92
N ALA A 68 -11.61 -16.76 -3.87
CA ALA A 68 -10.20 -16.75 -3.51
C ALA A 68 -9.76 -18.13 -2.95
N PRO A 69 -8.58 -18.64 -3.35
CA PRO A 69 -8.05 -19.86 -2.77
C PRO A 69 -7.69 -19.66 -1.30
N ILE A 70 -8.02 -20.63 -0.46
CA ILE A 70 -7.65 -20.66 0.95
C ILE A 70 -6.54 -21.69 1.13
N ILE A 71 -5.36 -21.24 1.53
CA ILE A 71 -4.17 -22.08 1.66
C ILE A 71 -3.81 -22.19 3.15
N PRO A 72 -3.86 -23.41 3.74
CA PRO A 72 -3.38 -23.61 5.10
C PRO A 72 -1.86 -23.57 5.14
N ILE A 73 -1.28 -22.76 6.02
CA ILE A 73 0.15 -22.58 6.15
C ILE A 73 0.62 -22.56 7.60
N SER A 74 1.88 -22.85 7.81
CA SER A 74 2.61 -22.45 9.03
C SER A 74 3.85 -21.66 8.62
N ALA A 75 3.85 -20.36 8.88
CA ALA A 75 4.98 -19.50 8.56
C ALA A 75 6.22 -19.89 9.37
N VAL A 76 6.04 -20.32 10.63
CA VAL A 76 7.14 -20.74 11.52
C VAL A 76 7.80 -22.02 11.02
N LEU A 77 6.99 -23.02 10.64
CA LEU A 77 7.48 -24.31 10.15
C LEU A 77 7.75 -24.33 8.64
N LYS A 78 7.51 -23.20 7.96
CA LYS A 78 7.59 -23.09 6.48
C LYS A 78 6.69 -24.10 5.74
N TYR A 79 5.61 -24.56 6.37
CA TYR A 79 4.68 -25.51 5.78
C TYR A 79 3.84 -24.83 4.69
N ASN A 80 3.72 -25.45 3.52
CA ASN A 80 3.01 -24.97 2.32
C ASN A 80 3.48 -23.61 1.77
N MET A 81 4.69 -23.15 2.06
CA MET A 81 5.19 -21.90 1.51
C MET A 81 5.49 -21.99 0.01
N ASP A 82 5.88 -23.14 -0.47
CA ASP A 82 6.05 -23.45 -1.90
C ASP A 82 4.73 -23.33 -2.66
N VAL A 83 3.64 -23.84 -2.09
CA VAL A 83 2.28 -23.70 -2.65
C VAL A 83 1.86 -22.24 -2.72
N VAL A 84 2.13 -21.45 -1.68
CA VAL A 84 1.85 -20.00 -1.72
C VAL A 84 2.61 -19.32 -2.85
N CYS A 85 3.91 -19.60 -3.01
CA CYS A 85 4.72 -19.07 -4.10
C CYS A 85 4.16 -19.48 -5.47
N GLU A 86 3.77 -20.74 -5.63
CA GLU A 86 3.15 -21.24 -6.86
C GLU A 86 1.85 -20.48 -7.19
N TYR A 87 0.97 -20.30 -6.19
CA TYR A 87 -0.28 -19.56 -6.38
C TYR A 87 -0.05 -18.08 -6.71
N ILE A 88 0.94 -17.42 -6.08
CA ILE A 88 1.32 -16.05 -6.43
C ILE A 88 1.72 -15.97 -7.90
N VAL A 89 2.61 -16.86 -8.36
CA VAL A 89 3.11 -16.83 -9.74
C VAL A 89 2.02 -17.18 -10.77
N ARG A 90 1.11 -18.11 -10.44
CA ARG A 90 0.09 -18.56 -11.39
C ARG A 90 -1.20 -17.76 -11.37
N LYS A 91 -1.59 -17.20 -10.24
CA LYS A 91 -2.89 -16.55 -10.05
C LYS A 91 -2.83 -15.03 -10.12
N ILE A 92 -1.70 -14.43 -9.78
CA ILE A 92 -1.54 -12.98 -9.82
C ILE A 92 -0.93 -12.59 -11.16
N PRO A 93 -1.66 -11.91 -12.06
CA PRO A 93 -1.12 -11.46 -13.33
C PRO A 93 -0.07 -10.38 -13.10
N LEU A 94 0.93 -10.34 -13.97
CA LEU A 94 1.89 -9.23 -13.98
C LEU A 94 1.16 -7.93 -14.40
N PRO A 95 1.20 -6.88 -13.58
CA PRO A 95 0.55 -5.63 -13.94
C PRO A 95 1.25 -4.98 -15.13
N ILE A 96 0.46 -4.49 -16.07
CA ILE A 96 0.97 -3.70 -17.19
C ILE A 96 1.35 -2.32 -16.65
N ARG A 97 2.64 -1.98 -16.75
CA ARG A 97 3.18 -0.68 -16.34
C ARG A 97 3.49 0.17 -17.56
N ASP A 98 3.07 1.41 -17.53
CA ASP A 98 3.40 2.38 -18.57
C ASP A 98 4.72 3.08 -18.21
N PHE A 99 5.78 2.76 -18.95
CA PHE A 99 7.12 3.35 -18.79
C PHE A 99 7.40 4.45 -19.84
N THR A 100 6.47 4.68 -20.76
CA THR A 100 6.67 5.58 -21.90
C THR A 100 6.00 6.95 -21.71
N SER A 101 4.98 7.02 -20.88
CA SER A 101 4.31 8.28 -20.55
C SER A 101 5.17 9.15 -19.63
N ASP A 102 4.83 10.43 -19.55
CA ASP A 102 5.44 11.37 -18.60
C ASP A 102 5.38 10.82 -17.18
N PRO A 103 6.47 10.91 -16.43
CA PRO A 103 6.56 10.34 -15.11
C PRO A 103 5.57 11.01 -14.15
N GLN A 104 4.90 10.17 -13.35
CA GLN A 104 3.97 10.60 -12.31
C GLN A 104 4.23 9.83 -11.02
N LEU A 105 4.57 10.56 -9.96
CA LEU A 105 4.79 10.03 -8.62
C LEU A 105 3.67 10.52 -7.68
N ILE A 106 3.04 9.61 -6.95
CA ILE A 106 2.19 9.98 -5.81
C ILE A 106 3.04 9.94 -4.55
N VAL A 107 3.14 11.07 -3.85
CA VAL A 107 3.80 11.13 -2.54
C VAL A 107 2.82 10.69 -1.46
N ILE A 108 3.19 9.66 -0.72
CA ILE A 108 2.37 9.07 0.36
C ILE A 108 2.88 9.53 1.72
N ARG A 109 4.18 9.75 1.84
CA ARG A 109 4.86 10.13 3.08
C ARG A 109 5.95 11.15 2.80
N SER A 110 6.16 12.05 3.76
CA SER A 110 7.32 12.94 3.80
C SER A 110 8.10 12.69 5.08
N PHE A 111 9.41 12.75 4.99
CA PHE A 111 10.32 12.56 6.11
C PHE A 111 11.15 13.82 6.29
N ASP A 112 11.18 14.36 7.50
CA ASP A 112 12.10 15.43 7.87
C ASP A 112 13.50 14.85 8.08
N VAL A 113 14.48 15.41 7.40
CA VAL A 113 15.91 15.01 7.49
C VAL A 113 16.71 15.92 8.41
N ASN A 114 16.08 16.96 8.95
CA ASN A 114 16.73 17.93 9.81
C ASN A 114 16.90 17.40 11.23
N ARG A 115 17.95 17.81 11.91
CA ARG A 115 18.16 17.45 13.31
C ARG A 115 17.23 18.25 14.22
N PRO A 116 16.71 17.68 15.30
CA PRO A 116 15.93 18.42 16.28
C PRO A 116 16.72 19.62 16.82
N GLY A 117 16.13 20.83 16.73
CA GLY A 117 16.78 22.07 17.18
C GLY A 117 17.75 22.71 16.16
N GLN A 118 17.74 22.30 14.90
CA GLN A 118 18.51 22.93 13.85
C GLN A 118 17.98 24.33 13.57
N ASP A 119 18.92 25.29 13.36
CA ASP A 119 18.57 26.68 13.01
C ASP A 119 17.85 26.74 11.67
N VAL A 120 16.92 27.69 11.54
CA VAL A 120 16.05 27.85 10.36
C VAL A 120 16.87 28.08 9.09
N GLU A 121 17.99 28.77 9.19
CA GLU A 121 18.91 29.10 8.08
C GLU A 121 19.65 27.85 7.54
N ASN A 122 19.74 26.79 8.35
CA ASN A 122 20.46 25.57 8.03
C ASN A 122 19.52 24.39 7.72
N LEU A 123 18.21 24.65 7.59
CA LEU A 123 17.24 23.61 7.26
C LEU A 123 17.50 23.07 5.85
N GLN A 124 17.62 21.76 5.77
CA GLN A 124 17.63 21.02 4.51
C GLN A 124 16.21 20.61 4.15
N GLY A 125 15.92 20.42 2.87
CA GLY A 125 14.63 19.93 2.44
C GLY A 125 14.30 18.54 3.03
N GLY A 126 13.07 18.09 2.85
CA GLY A 126 12.63 16.76 3.29
C GLY A 126 12.82 15.70 2.21
N VAL A 127 12.61 14.44 2.59
CA VAL A 127 12.52 13.30 1.67
C VAL A 127 11.05 12.96 1.45
N ALA A 128 10.61 12.98 0.19
CA ALA A 128 9.27 12.57 -0.20
C ALA A 128 9.29 11.10 -0.65
N GLY A 129 8.52 10.26 0.04
CA GLY A 129 8.38 8.84 -0.26
C GLY A 129 7.03 8.51 -0.88
N GLY A 130 7.02 7.78 -1.98
CA GLY A 130 5.78 7.45 -2.67
C GLY A 130 5.91 6.36 -3.71
N SER A 131 4.92 6.26 -4.57
CA SER A 131 4.88 5.28 -5.67
C SER A 131 4.85 5.97 -7.02
N ILE A 132 5.71 5.52 -7.93
CA ILE A 132 5.65 5.93 -9.34
C ILE A 132 4.47 5.21 -9.98
N LEU A 133 3.48 5.96 -10.50
CA LEU A 133 2.31 5.42 -11.16
C LEU A 133 2.59 5.07 -12.62
N ARG A 134 3.34 5.92 -13.30
CA ARG A 134 3.73 5.77 -14.71
C ARG A 134 5.04 6.51 -14.98
N GLY A 135 5.64 6.22 -16.12
CA GLY A 135 6.90 6.83 -16.54
C GLY A 135 8.11 6.33 -15.75
N VAL A 136 9.24 6.95 -15.98
CA VAL A 136 10.54 6.64 -15.34
C VAL A 136 11.15 7.94 -14.84
N ILE A 137 11.60 7.94 -13.58
CA ILE A 137 12.30 9.06 -12.94
C ILE A 137 13.75 8.64 -12.73
N LYS A 138 14.70 9.49 -13.12
CA LYS A 138 16.14 9.29 -12.95
C LYS A 138 16.69 10.24 -11.90
N VAL A 139 17.78 9.87 -11.28
CA VAL A 139 18.51 10.76 -10.37
C VAL A 139 19.06 11.95 -11.16
N GLY A 140 18.73 13.17 -10.74
CA GLY A 140 19.12 14.41 -11.39
C GLY A 140 18.05 15.01 -12.30
N ASP A 141 16.89 14.34 -12.47
CA ASP A 141 15.76 14.92 -13.17
C ASP A 141 15.19 16.08 -12.34
N GLU A 142 14.90 17.19 -13.01
CA GLU A 142 14.11 18.28 -12.42
C GLU A 142 12.66 17.86 -12.35
N ILE A 143 12.02 18.11 -11.21
CA ILE A 143 10.67 17.63 -10.93
C ILE A 143 9.79 18.78 -10.50
N GLU A 144 8.54 18.78 -10.97
CA GLU A 144 7.51 19.69 -10.50
C GLU A 144 6.66 18.99 -9.43
N VAL A 145 6.46 19.66 -8.29
CA VAL A 145 5.58 19.18 -7.23
C VAL A 145 4.30 20.01 -7.25
N ARG A 146 3.18 19.44 -7.70
CA ARG A 146 1.87 20.11 -7.72
C ARG A 146 1.01 19.70 -6.55
N PHE A 147 0.31 20.68 -6.00
CA PHE A 147 -0.70 20.48 -4.98
C PHE A 147 -2.06 20.25 -5.67
N VAL A 148 -2.68 19.09 -5.49
CA VAL A 148 -4.08 18.90 -5.85
C VAL A 148 -4.94 19.20 -4.62
N GLN A 149 -5.66 20.31 -4.65
CA GLN A 149 -6.62 20.65 -3.62
C GLN A 149 -7.90 19.82 -3.83
N LEU A 150 -7.94 18.64 -3.22
CA LEU A 150 -9.14 17.85 -3.06
C LEU A 150 -9.61 18.00 -1.61
N GLY A 151 -10.38 19.10 -1.33
CA GLY A 151 -10.74 19.41 0.06
C GLY A 151 -9.54 19.85 0.91
N GLU A 152 -9.77 20.46 2.04
CA GLU A 152 -8.87 21.31 2.84
C GLU A 152 -7.41 20.85 3.16
N SER A 153 -6.85 19.81 2.54
CA SER A 153 -5.57 19.25 3.04
C SER A 153 -4.59 18.67 2.01
N GLN A 154 -4.72 18.92 0.71
CA GLN A 154 -3.78 18.35 -0.25
C GLN A 154 -3.12 19.42 -1.12
N ILE A 155 -1.81 19.38 -1.17
CA ILE A 155 -0.98 20.28 -1.96
C ILE A 155 -0.19 19.45 -2.99
N SER A 156 -0.26 19.79 -4.28
CA SER A 156 0.61 19.23 -5.32
C SER A 156 1.56 20.30 -5.85
N VAL A 157 2.81 20.01 -6.04
CA VAL A 157 3.81 20.90 -6.65
C VAL A 157 4.29 20.25 -7.93
N THR A 158 4.38 20.98 -9.02
CA THR A 158 4.80 20.48 -10.33
C THR A 158 6.09 21.19 -10.75
N ASP A 159 7.08 20.47 -11.20
CA ASP A 159 8.30 21.03 -11.79
C ASP A 159 8.07 21.50 -13.23
N THR A 160 8.98 22.33 -13.73
CA THR A 160 9.00 22.93 -15.09
C THR A 160 8.94 21.92 -16.22
N ASN A 161 9.24 20.63 -15.96
CA ASN A 161 9.16 19.51 -16.92
C ASN A 161 7.89 18.65 -16.83
N GLY A 162 6.90 19.02 -16.01
CA GLY A 162 5.59 18.35 -15.96
C GLY A 162 5.49 17.14 -15.02
N LEU A 163 6.43 16.93 -14.10
CA LEU A 163 6.35 15.90 -13.10
C LEU A 163 5.45 16.34 -11.93
N HIS A 164 4.45 15.53 -11.61
CA HIS A 164 3.47 15.85 -10.57
C HIS A 164 3.74 15.10 -9.28
N PHE A 165 3.93 15.82 -8.17
CA PHE A 165 4.02 15.26 -6.81
C PHE A 165 2.77 15.62 -6.01
N TYR A 166 2.26 14.68 -5.23
CA TYR A 166 1.12 14.89 -4.34
C TYR A 166 1.58 14.74 -2.89
N PHE A 167 1.52 15.81 -2.12
CA PHE A 167 1.84 15.81 -0.70
C PHE A 167 0.55 15.84 0.14
N ASN A 168 0.50 15.00 1.16
CA ASN A 168 -0.46 15.18 2.24
C ASN A 168 0.22 16.02 3.33
N VAL A 169 -0.12 17.30 3.40
CA VAL A 169 0.55 18.26 4.29
C VAL A 169 -0.23 18.43 5.56
N ASN A 170 0.33 17.96 6.66
CA ASN A 170 -0.06 18.40 7.98
C ASN A 170 0.67 19.72 8.27
N SER A 171 -0.01 20.80 8.09
CA SER A 171 0.28 22.11 7.57
C SER A 171 0.98 23.13 8.48
N LYS A 172 2.07 22.92 9.12
CA LYS A 172 2.73 24.09 9.79
C LYS A 172 3.99 24.64 9.10
N TYR A 173 4.63 23.89 8.23
CA TYR A 173 5.98 24.24 7.72
C TYR A 173 6.03 24.71 6.26
N VAL A 174 5.04 24.38 5.43
CA VAL A 174 5.03 24.72 3.99
C VAL A 174 4.69 26.19 3.70
N ARG A 175 4.10 26.91 4.64
CA ARG A 175 3.69 28.32 4.43
C ARG A 175 4.84 29.32 4.27
N ARG A 176 6.07 28.97 4.58
CA ARG A 176 7.21 29.93 4.52
C ARG A 176 7.96 29.90 3.19
N GLU A 177 8.18 28.73 2.59
CA GLU A 177 8.90 28.64 1.31
C GLU A 177 8.10 29.17 0.10
N LEU A 178 6.76 29.12 0.15
CA LEU A 178 5.92 29.64 -0.93
C LEU A 178 5.79 31.17 -0.99
N ARG A 179 6.23 31.90 0.04
CA ARG A 179 6.23 33.37 0.03
C ARG A 179 7.41 33.96 -0.73
N ASP A 180 8.53 33.25 -0.79
CA ASP A 180 9.74 33.74 -1.43
C ASP A 180 9.76 33.50 -2.95
N LEU A 181 8.85 32.65 -3.47
CA LEU A 181 8.70 32.38 -4.90
C LEU A 181 7.64 33.24 -5.60
N SER A 182 6.88 34.06 -4.87
CA SER A 182 5.85 34.95 -5.44
C SER A 182 6.29 36.40 -5.61
N ASP A 183 7.51 36.75 -5.23
CA ASP A 183 8.08 38.12 -5.29
C ASP A 183 9.23 38.27 -6.32
N GLU A 184 9.44 37.31 -7.23
CA GLU A 184 10.18 37.43 -8.47
C GLU A 184 9.22 37.26 -9.66
#